data_0e1230464fa0fc6197441c4110e7f6b6
#
_entry.id   0e1230464fa0fc6197441c4110e7f6b6
#
_cell.length_a   1.000
_cell.length_b   1.000
_cell.length_c   1.000
_cell.angle_alpha   90.00
_cell.angle_beta   90.00
_cell.angle_gamma   90.00
#
_symmetry.space_group_name_H-M   'P 1'
#
loop_
_entity.id
_entity.type
_entity.pdbx_description
1 polymer ?
#
loop_
_entity_poly.entity_id
_entity_poly.type
_entity_poly.pdbx_seq_one_letter_code
_entity_poly.pdbx_strand_id
1 'polypeptide(L)'
;MEIKLHDKYFKPFISAQEIDKAIERMAHNIYQDIGDEIPVFVGVLNGSFMLVSDFVKKYPKPCEVTFIKLASYEGVKSTEDIQRLIGLTQDLKGRTVVVLEDIIDTGNTLSEIYRIFKNEEVKSLKIATLFYKPDAYKKDYKLHYVGMEIPNKFIVGYGLDYDGLGRNLPEIYQIKKMQHMTNLVLFGPPGVGKGTQANFLKEKYNLVHISTGDVFRYNIKNETAIDML
;
A
#
# COMPACT_ATOMS: atom_id res chain seq x y z
N MET A 1 -13.60 -11.34 -3.48
CA MET A 1 -12.84 -12.60 -3.29
C MET A 1 -11.48 -12.29 -2.72
N GLU A 2 -10.93 -13.08 -1.78
CA GLU A 2 -9.55 -12.91 -1.30
C GLU A 2 -8.56 -13.28 -2.41
N ILE A 3 -7.42 -12.60 -2.45
CA ILE A 3 -6.35 -12.88 -3.41
C ILE A 3 -5.04 -13.20 -2.66
N LYS A 4 -4.16 -13.94 -3.33
CA LYS A 4 -2.81 -14.21 -2.83
C LYS A 4 -1.79 -13.60 -3.78
N LEU A 5 -0.85 -12.80 -3.23
CA LEU A 5 0.31 -12.30 -3.95
C LEU A 5 1.55 -12.75 -3.17
N HIS A 6 2.45 -13.48 -3.83
CA HIS A 6 3.60 -14.12 -3.18
C HIS A 6 3.20 -14.91 -1.93
N ASP A 7 3.68 -14.49 -0.77
CA ASP A 7 3.47 -15.13 0.55
C ASP A 7 2.33 -14.51 1.37
N LYS A 8 1.67 -13.45 0.86
CA LYS A 8 0.63 -12.70 1.59
C LYS A 8 -0.76 -12.91 1.00
N TYR A 9 -1.74 -12.85 1.89
CA TYR A 9 -3.16 -12.85 1.53
C TYR A 9 -3.75 -11.46 1.72
N PHE A 10 -4.63 -11.08 0.80
CA PHE A 10 -5.28 -9.78 0.79
C PHE A 10 -6.78 -9.96 0.63
N LYS A 11 -7.57 -9.12 1.29
CA LYS A 11 -9.01 -9.06 1.18
C LYS A 11 -9.46 -7.79 0.48
N PRO A 12 -10.60 -7.80 -0.24
CA PRO A 12 -11.17 -6.58 -0.81
C PRO A 12 -11.32 -5.50 0.25
N PHE A 13 -11.01 -4.24 -0.13
CA PHE A 13 -11.05 -3.12 0.80
C PHE A 13 -11.78 -1.91 0.20
N ILE A 14 -11.42 -1.46 -1.01
CA ILE A 14 -12.08 -0.36 -1.72
C ILE A 14 -12.42 -0.84 -3.11
N SER A 15 -13.68 -0.71 -3.50
CA SER A 15 -14.18 -1.13 -4.80
C SER A 15 -13.77 -0.18 -5.92
N ALA A 16 -13.76 -0.67 -7.16
CA ALA A 16 -13.52 0.14 -8.35
C ALA A 16 -14.51 1.32 -8.47
N GLN A 17 -15.77 1.13 -8.04
CA GLN A 17 -16.77 2.19 -8.06
C GLN A 17 -16.47 3.32 -7.05
N GLU A 18 -15.96 2.99 -5.86
CA GLU A 18 -15.56 3.99 -4.87
C GLU A 18 -14.35 4.78 -5.36
N ILE A 19 -13.39 4.11 -6.00
CA ILE A 19 -12.23 4.74 -6.64
C ILE A 19 -12.70 5.70 -7.73
N ASP A 20 -13.56 5.25 -8.63
CA ASP A 20 -14.08 6.03 -9.75
C ASP A 20 -14.77 7.31 -9.28
N LYS A 21 -15.63 7.23 -8.27
CA LYS A 21 -16.30 8.39 -7.65
C LYS A 21 -15.32 9.35 -6.97
N ALA A 22 -14.26 8.82 -6.34
CA ALA A 22 -13.25 9.66 -5.71
C ALA A 22 -12.47 10.47 -6.76
N ILE A 23 -12.10 9.83 -7.87
CA ILE A 23 -11.40 10.48 -8.98
C ILE A 23 -12.28 11.54 -9.64
N GLU A 24 -13.55 11.24 -9.89
CA GLU A 24 -14.51 12.19 -10.44
C GLU A 24 -14.63 13.46 -9.57
N ARG A 25 -14.78 13.26 -8.25
CA ARG A 25 -14.82 14.38 -7.29
C ARG A 25 -13.51 15.17 -7.30
N MET A 26 -12.36 14.50 -7.34
CA MET A 26 -11.05 15.16 -7.41
C MET A 26 -10.92 16.00 -8.68
N ALA A 27 -11.25 15.44 -9.84
CA ALA A 27 -11.18 16.13 -11.12
C ALA A 27 -12.09 17.37 -11.14
N HIS A 28 -13.30 17.24 -10.61
CA HIS A 28 -14.23 18.37 -10.47
C HIS A 28 -13.67 19.47 -9.56
N ASN A 29 -13.19 19.12 -8.38
CA ASN A 29 -12.66 20.10 -7.43
C ASN A 29 -11.42 20.82 -7.96
N ILE A 30 -10.53 20.09 -8.63
CA ILE A 30 -9.34 20.67 -9.26
C ILE A 30 -9.75 21.64 -10.37
N TYR A 31 -10.73 21.27 -11.20
CA TYR A 31 -11.26 22.16 -12.24
C TYR A 31 -11.87 23.44 -11.66
N GLN A 32 -12.68 23.33 -10.61
CA GLN A 32 -13.29 24.50 -9.94
C GLN A 32 -12.23 25.46 -9.38
N ASP A 33 -11.12 24.93 -8.89
CA ASP A 33 -10.06 25.71 -8.28
C ASP A 33 -9.08 26.33 -9.29
N ILE A 34 -8.85 25.66 -10.43
CA ILE A 34 -7.93 26.13 -11.49
C ILE A 34 -8.66 27.00 -12.52
N GLY A 35 -9.94 26.74 -12.75
CA GLY A 35 -10.75 27.46 -13.75
C GLY A 35 -10.35 27.18 -15.20
N ASP A 36 -10.14 28.24 -15.98
CA ASP A 36 -9.85 28.14 -17.42
C ASP A 36 -8.36 28.00 -17.74
N GLU A 37 -7.48 27.93 -16.74
CA GLU A 37 -6.06 27.67 -16.99
C GLU A 37 -5.86 26.25 -17.54
N ILE A 38 -4.85 26.08 -18.39
CA ILE A 38 -4.40 24.77 -18.86
C ILE A 38 -3.35 24.25 -17.89
N PRO A 39 -3.69 23.32 -16.96
CA PRO A 39 -2.74 22.78 -15.99
C PRO A 39 -1.82 21.75 -16.63
N VAL A 40 -0.68 21.53 -15.96
CA VAL A 40 0.18 20.37 -16.21
C VAL A 40 -0.03 19.39 -15.08
N PHE A 41 -0.58 18.21 -15.39
CA PHE A 41 -0.66 17.09 -14.46
C PHE A 41 0.62 16.28 -14.51
N VAL A 42 1.22 16.06 -13.34
CA VAL A 42 2.48 15.32 -13.20
C VAL A 42 2.23 14.05 -12.39
N GLY A 43 2.19 12.91 -13.06
CA GLY A 43 2.05 11.62 -12.39
C GLY A 43 3.37 11.12 -11.80
N VAL A 44 3.34 10.56 -10.60
CA VAL A 44 4.52 9.97 -9.97
C VAL A 44 4.53 8.45 -10.21
N LEU A 45 5.45 8.02 -11.04
CA LEU A 45 5.57 6.61 -11.42
C LEU A 45 6.30 5.79 -10.33
N ASN A 46 5.96 4.48 -10.17
CA ASN A 46 5.05 3.71 -11.06
C ASN A 46 3.59 3.69 -10.58
N GLY A 47 3.30 3.98 -9.32
CA GLY A 47 2.00 3.73 -8.70
C GLY A 47 0.85 4.52 -9.33
N SER A 48 1.09 5.78 -9.70
CA SER A 48 0.03 6.68 -10.15
C SER A 48 -0.49 6.46 -11.58
N PHE A 49 0.07 5.51 -12.37
CA PHE A 49 -0.28 5.41 -13.80
C PHE A 49 -1.77 5.15 -14.05
N MET A 50 -2.43 4.33 -13.22
CA MET A 50 -3.87 4.08 -13.34
C MET A 50 -4.68 5.31 -12.94
N LEU A 51 -4.30 5.95 -11.83
CA LEU A 51 -4.91 7.19 -11.39
C LEU A 51 -4.85 8.26 -12.47
N VAL A 52 -3.67 8.53 -13.04
CA VAL A 52 -3.49 9.55 -14.09
C VAL A 52 -4.36 9.24 -15.30
N SER A 53 -4.37 8.00 -15.77
CA SER A 53 -5.18 7.56 -16.90
C SER A 53 -6.67 7.83 -16.69
N ASP A 54 -7.21 7.47 -15.53
CA ASP A 54 -8.63 7.63 -15.24
C ASP A 54 -9.00 9.08 -14.90
N PHE A 55 -8.10 9.78 -14.23
CA PHE A 55 -8.27 11.19 -13.87
C PHE A 55 -8.40 12.09 -15.11
N VAL A 56 -7.48 11.97 -16.09
CA VAL A 56 -7.49 12.86 -17.26
C VAL A 56 -8.73 12.64 -18.14
N LYS A 57 -9.31 11.44 -18.15
CA LYS A 57 -10.59 11.18 -18.84
C LYS A 57 -11.77 11.90 -18.19
N LYS A 58 -11.69 12.21 -16.90
CA LYS A 58 -12.73 12.90 -16.13
C LYS A 58 -12.48 14.41 -16.00
N TYR A 59 -11.29 14.89 -16.32
CA TYR A 59 -10.99 16.32 -16.29
C TYR A 59 -11.65 17.02 -17.48
N PRO A 60 -12.51 18.05 -17.27
CA PRO A 60 -13.42 18.53 -18.31
C PRO A 60 -12.80 19.53 -19.30
N LYS A 61 -11.53 19.90 -19.15
CA LYS A 61 -10.85 20.92 -19.96
C LYS A 61 -9.54 20.38 -20.53
N PRO A 62 -8.97 21.04 -21.55
CA PRO A 62 -7.62 20.72 -22.02
C PRO A 62 -6.60 20.75 -20.89
N CYS A 63 -5.70 19.79 -20.87
CA CYS A 63 -4.62 19.69 -19.91
C CYS A 63 -3.39 19.06 -20.56
N GLU A 64 -2.24 19.28 -19.99
CA GLU A 64 -1.02 18.57 -20.35
C GLU A 64 -0.69 17.52 -19.30
N VAL A 65 -0.06 16.43 -19.71
CA VAL A 65 0.30 15.32 -18.82
C VAL A 65 1.76 14.98 -19.01
N THR A 66 2.46 14.84 -17.91
CA THR A 66 3.84 14.34 -17.89
C THR A 66 4.04 13.44 -16.66
N PHE A 67 5.18 12.78 -16.56
CA PHE A 67 5.48 11.87 -15.48
C PHE A 67 6.88 12.14 -14.93
N ILE A 68 7.01 11.89 -13.63
CA ILE A 68 8.32 11.78 -12.97
C ILE A 68 8.44 10.38 -12.36
N LYS A 69 9.66 9.87 -12.28
CA LYS A 69 9.95 8.65 -11.54
C LYS A 69 11.00 8.95 -10.49
N LEU A 70 10.63 8.71 -9.25
CA LEU A 70 11.51 8.92 -8.09
C LEU A 70 12.14 7.57 -7.72
N ALA A 71 13.44 7.57 -7.44
CA ALA A 71 14.13 6.39 -6.92
C ALA A 71 13.94 6.35 -5.39
N SER A 72 13.37 5.27 -4.86
CA SER A 72 13.47 4.96 -3.44
C SER A 72 14.87 4.39 -3.19
N TYR A 73 15.70 5.07 -2.42
CA TYR A 73 16.97 4.50 -1.98
C TYR A 73 16.76 3.62 -0.75
N GLU A 74 16.83 2.31 -0.93
CA GLU A 74 17.23 1.38 0.12
C GLU A 74 18.74 1.16 0.00
N GLY A 75 19.54 1.76 0.89
CA GLY A 75 20.98 1.43 0.97
C GLY A 75 21.89 2.60 1.32
N VAL A 76 22.79 2.30 2.23
CA VAL A 76 23.83 3.12 2.86
C VAL A 76 24.74 3.78 1.82
N LYS A 77 24.50 5.04 1.51
CA LYS A 77 25.41 6.17 1.31
C LYS A 77 24.63 7.32 0.66
N SER A 78 24.40 8.36 1.43
CA SER A 78 23.91 9.65 0.97
C SER A 78 24.97 10.31 0.09
N THR A 79 24.84 10.16 -1.22
CA THR A 79 25.33 11.14 -2.17
C THR A 79 24.12 11.92 -2.66
N GLU A 80 24.25 13.26 -2.70
CA GLU A 80 23.17 14.22 -2.95
C GLU A 80 22.53 14.17 -4.35
N ASP A 81 22.84 13.15 -5.16
CA ASP A 81 22.28 12.94 -6.48
C ASP A 81 21.21 11.86 -6.47
N ILE A 82 19.96 12.28 -6.22
CA ILE A 82 18.81 11.47 -6.61
C ILE A 82 18.75 11.52 -8.14
N GLN A 83 19.14 10.42 -8.78
CA GLN A 83 18.99 10.30 -10.23
C GLN A 83 17.50 10.33 -10.57
N ARG A 84 17.07 11.39 -11.27
CA ARG A 84 15.78 11.44 -11.96
C ARG A 84 15.82 10.35 -13.04
N LEU A 85 15.22 9.19 -12.77
CA LEU A 85 15.14 8.12 -13.75
C LEU A 85 14.27 8.50 -14.95
N ILE A 86 13.25 9.33 -14.70
CA ILE A 86 12.42 10.01 -15.72
C ILE A 86 12.25 11.44 -15.19
N GLY A 87 12.75 12.41 -15.92
CA GLY A 87 12.67 13.83 -15.57
C GLY A 87 11.57 14.57 -16.32
N LEU A 88 11.31 15.78 -15.88
CA LEU A 88 10.45 16.72 -16.58
C LEU A 88 11.10 17.08 -17.93
N THR A 89 10.37 16.85 -19.01
CA THR A 89 10.81 17.18 -20.38
C THR A 89 10.18 18.47 -20.91
N GLN A 90 9.23 19.04 -20.16
CA GLN A 90 8.49 20.24 -20.51
C GLN A 90 8.98 21.42 -19.66
N ASP A 91 8.94 22.62 -20.25
CA ASP A 91 9.12 23.87 -19.52
C ASP A 91 7.88 24.12 -18.65
N LEU A 92 8.08 24.21 -17.35
CA LEU A 92 7.01 24.42 -16.37
C LEU A 92 6.98 25.87 -15.81
N LYS A 93 7.86 26.73 -16.30
CA LYS A 93 7.94 28.12 -15.84
C LYS A 93 6.60 28.85 -16.05
N GLY A 94 6.10 29.44 -14.97
CA GLY A 94 4.83 30.17 -15.00
C GLY A 94 3.57 29.30 -15.16
N ARG A 95 3.69 27.96 -15.14
CA ARG A 95 2.56 27.04 -15.30
C ARG A 95 1.94 26.65 -13.95
N THR A 96 0.66 26.34 -13.97
CA THR A 96 -0.02 25.70 -12.85
C THR A 96 0.22 24.18 -12.95
N VAL A 97 0.88 23.63 -11.93
CA VAL A 97 1.26 22.21 -11.85
C VAL A 97 0.45 21.53 -10.76
N VAL A 98 -0.11 20.37 -11.08
CA VAL A 98 -0.78 19.49 -10.13
C VAL A 98 -0.10 18.13 -10.16
N VAL A 99 0.53 17.76 -9.07
CA VAL A 99 1.12 16.42 -8.92
C VAL A 99 0.04 15.43 -8.52
N LEU A 100 -0.01 14.30 -9.22
CA LEU A 100 -0.94 13.19 -8.96
C LEU A 100 -0.17 12.01 -8.36
N GLU A 101 -0.46 11.69 -7.11
CA GLU A 101 0.08 10.56 -6.35
C GLU A 101 -1.00 9.51 -6.11
N ASP A 102 -0.64 8.26 -6.19
CA ASP A 102 -1.51 7.14 -5.84
C ASP A 102 -1.79 7.10 -4.34
N ILE A 103 -0.74 7.23 -3.53
CA ILE A 103 -0.85 7.18 -2.07
C ILE A 103 0.17 8.10 -1.39
N ILE A 104 -0.29 8.82 -0.39
CA ILE A 104 0.58 9.50 0.58
C ILE A 104 0.48 8.80 1.92
N ASP A 105 1.61 8.20 2.31
CA ASP A 105 1.83 7.51 3.59
C ASP A 105 2.64 8.43 4.53
N THR A 106 3.94 8.22 4.66
CA THR A 106 4.81 9.03 5.54
C THR A 106 5.11 10.44 5.03
N GLY A 107 4.90 10.68 3.73
CA GLY A 107 5.16 11.95 3.06
C GLY A 107 6.61 12.14 2.57
N ASN A 108 7.45 11.11 2.60
CA ASN A 108 8.83 11.23 2.12
C ASN A 108 8.90 11.59 0.63
N THR A 109 8.07 11.00 -0.20
CA THR A 109 7.94 11.33 -1.63
C THR A 109 7.63 12.82 -1.84
N LEU A 110 6.79 13.41 -1.00
CA LEU A 110 6.46 14.84 -1.09
C LEU A 110 7.68 15.74 -0.87
N SER A 111 8.56 15.40 0.05
CA SER A 111 9.79 16.17 0.26
C SER A 111 10.62 16.26 -1.02
N GLU A 112 10.70 15.16 -1.76
CA GLU A 112 11.41 15.11 -3.05
C GLU A 112 10.66 15.86 -4.15
N ILE A 113 9.35 15.74 -4.21
CA ILE A 113 8.50 16.49 -5.15
C ILE A 113 8.73 17.99 -4.95
N TYR A 114 8.60 18.49 -3.73
CA TYR A 114 8.85 19.91 -3.44
C TYR A 114 10.28 20.34 -3.76
N ARG A 115 11.28 19.48 -3.56
CA ARG A 115 12.68 19.76 -3.94
C ARG A 115 12.85 19.87 -5.46
N ILE A 116 12.21 19.00 -6.23
CA ILE A 116 12.25 19.04 -7.69
C ILE A 116 11.65 20.35 -8.21
N PHE A 117 10.45 20.70 -7.73
CA PHE A 117 9.72 21.86 -8.25
C PHE A 117 10.19 23.21 -7.69
N LYS A 118 11.05 23.21 -6.66
CA LYS A 118 11.57 24.45 -6.05
C LYS A 118 12.27 25.37 -7.08
N ASN A 119 12.94 24.78 -8.07
CA ASN A 119 13.75 25.51 -9.05
C ASN A 119 13.04 25.65 -10.42
N GLU A 120 11.83 25.12 -10.58
CA GLU A 120 11.13 25.11 -11.87
C GLU A 120 10.30 26.40 -12.12
N GLU A 121 10.38 27.38 -11.22
CA GLU A 121 9.67 28.68 -11.32
C GLU A 121 8.18 28.53 -11.72
N VAL A 122 7.50 27.49 -11.22
CA VAL A 122 6.09 27.23 -11.49
C VAL A 122 5.22 28.36 -10.90
N LYS A 123 4.11 28.71 -11.57
CA LYS A 123 3.14 29.65 -11.03
C LYS A 123 2.50 29.15 -9.74
N SER A 124 2.17 27.87 -9.71
CA SER A 124 1.52 27.22 -8.57
C SER A 124 1.83 25.72 -8.59
N LEU A 125 2.15 25.15 -7.42
CA LEU A 125 2.31 23.73 -7.21
C LEU A 125 1.21 23.23 -6.29
N LYS A 126 0.40 22.29 -6.76
CA LYS A 126 -0.66 21.65 -5.99
C LYS A 126 -0.41 20.14 -5.91
N ILE A 127 -0.77 19.53 -4.79
CA ILE A 127 -0.62 18.09 -4.55
C ILE A 127 -2.01 17.47 -4.47
N ALA A 128 -2.25 16.47 -5.30
CA ALA A 128 -3.44 15.63 -5.31
C ALA A 128 -3.03 14.17 -5.06
N THR A 129 -3.73 13.48 -4.19
CA THR A 129 -3.50 12.05 -3.91
C THR A 129 -4.81 11.29 -3.87
N LEU A 130 -4.82 10.08 -4.42
CA LEU A 130 -6.01 9.24 -4.37
C LEU A 130 -6.22 8.70 -2.95
N PHE A 131 -5.15 8.17 -2.33
CA PHE A 131 -5.20 7.65 -0.97
C PHE A 131 -4.30 8.44 -0.03
N TYR A 132 -4.80 8.70 1.17
CA TYR A 132 -4.05 9.39 2.23
C TYR A 132 -4.17 8.63 3.55
N LYS A 133 -3.03 8.43 4.21
CA LYS A 133 -2.96 7.81 5.54
C LYS A 133 -2.63 8.85 6.61
N PRO A 134 -3.62 9.51 7.23
CA PRO A 134 -3.38 10.58 8.20
C PRO A 134 -2.54 10.11 9.39
N ASP A 135 -2.77 8.88 9.90
CA ASP A 135 -2.04 8.33 11.04
C ASP A 135 -0.54 8.03 10.76
N ALA A 136 -0.16 7.93 9.50
CA ALA A 136 1.21 7.66 9.08
C ALA A 136 1.97 8.91 8.66
N TYR A 137 1.25 9.96 8.28
CA TYR A 137 1.81 11.19 7.73
C TYR A 137 2.59 11.96 8.78
N LYS A 138 3.84 12.35 8.45
CA LYS A 138 4.78 12.98 9.39
C LYS A 138 5.36 14.32 8.89
N LYS A 139 4.76 14.91 7.87
CA LYS A 139 5.24 16.13 7.22
C LYS A 139 4.21 17.25 7.32
N ASP A 140 4.66 18.49 7.17
CA ASP A 140 3.80 19.68 7.21
C ASP A 140 3.42 20.19 5.80
N TYR A 141 3.63 19.40 4.75
CA TYR A 141 3.26 19.81 3.41
C TYR A 141 1.75 19.75 3.22
N LYS A 142 1.21 20.80 2.61
CA LYS A 142 -0.22 20.87 2.31
C LYS A 142 -0.59 19.86 1.23
N LEU A 143 -1.57 19.01 1.52
CA LEU A 143 -2.28 18.21 0.53
C LEU A 143 -3.48 19.04 0.07
N HIS A 144 -3.56 19.35 -1.24
CA HIS A 144 -4.59 20.23 -1.76
C HIS A 144 -5.87 19.46 -2.07
N TYR A 145 -5.72 18.24 -2.60
CA TYR A 145 -6.85 17.40 -2.97
C TYR A 145 -6.59 15.96 -2.50
N VAL A 146 -7.50 15.45 -1.69
CA VAL A 146 -7.44 14.08 -1.16
C VAL A 146 -8.68 13.33 -1.66
N GLY A 147 -8.46 12.23 -2.35
CA GLY A 147 -9.53 11.37 -2.83
C GLY A 147 -10.21 10.63 -1.68
N MET A 148 -9.44 9.88 -0.91
CA MET A 148 -9.92 9.11 0.23
C MET A 148 -8.88 9.06 1.35
N GLU A 149 -9.33 9.22 2.60
CA GLU A 149 -8.53 8.89 3.77
C GLU A 149 -8.69 7.41 4.11
N ILE A 150 -7.57 6.75 4.40
CA ILE A 150 -7.56 5.33 4.70
C ILE A 150 -6.71 5.04 5.96
N PRO A 151 -7.01 3.96 6.70
CA PRO A 151 -6.22 3.58 7.86
C PRO A 151 -4.80 3.17 7.46
N ASN A 152 -3.86 3.24 8.42
CA ASN A 152 -2.47 2.83 8.22
C ASN A 152 -2.36 1.30 8.10
N LYS A 153 -2.77 0.76 6.95
CA LYS A 153 -2.65 -0.65 6.56
C LYS A 153 -1.94 -0.78 5.23
N PHE A 154 -1.29 -1.93 5.01
CA PHE A 154 -0.69 -2.23 3.72
C PHE A 154 -1.78 -2.60 2.73
N ILE A 155 -1.75 -1.95 1.57
CA ILE A 155 -2.74 -2.12 0.49
C ILE A 155 -2.04 -2.36 -0.84
N VAL A 156 -2.73 -3.04 -1.76
CA VAL A 156 -2.31 -3.29 -3.14
C VAL A 156 -3.49 -3.11 -4.08
N GLY A 157 -3.21 -2.97 -5.35
CA GLY A 157 -4.20 -2.79 -6.40
C GLY A 157 -4.25 -1.36 -6.90
N TYR A 158 -4.88 -1.15 -8.02
CA TYR A 158 -5.07 0.14 -8.68
C TYR A 158 -3.75 0.96 -8.78
N GLY A 159 -2.72 0.33 -9.33
CA GLY A 159 -1.38 0.92 -9.45
C GLY A 159 -0.42 0.55 -8.33
N LEU A 160 -0.89 0.25 -7.12
CA LEU A 160 -0.09 -0.16 -5.97
C LEU A 160 0.31 -1.64 -6.05
N ASP A 161 1.51 -1.98 -5.61
CA ASP A 161 2.04 -3.34 -5.69
C ASP A 161 2.53 -3.91 -4.36
N TYR A 162 2.70 -5.21 -4.38
CA TYR A 162 3.52 -5.95 -3.42
C TYR A 162 4.55 -6.75 -4.20
N ASP A 163 5.82 -6.34 -4.09
CA ASP A 163 6.96 -6.95 -4.77
C ASP A 163 6.71 -7.17 -6.28
N GLY A 164 6.28 -6.10 -6.96
CA GLY A 164 6.01 -6.06 -8.40
C GLY A 164 4.64 -6.57 -8.84
N LEU A 165 3.88 -7.27 -7.99
CA LEU A 165 2.56 -7.81 -8.32
C LEU A 165 1.41 -7.00 -7.73
N GLY A 166 0.25 -7.01 -8.40
CA GLY A 166 -0.99 -6.40 -7.91
C GLY A 166 -1.39 -5.10 -8.58
N ARG A 167 -0.48 -4.40 -9.30
CA ARG A 167 -0.78 -3.09 -9.92
C ARG A 167 -1.96 -3.12 -10.88
N ASN A 168 -2.20 -4.24 -11.54
CA ASN A 168 -3.25 -4.44 -12.54
C ASN A 168 -4.64 -4.72 -11.96
N LEU A 169 -4.77 -4.86 -10.64
CA LEU A 169 -6.06 -5.09 -10.01
C LEU A 169 -6.90 -3.80 -10.08
N PRO A 170 -8.20 -3.89 -10.45
CA PRO A 170 -9.05 -2.70 -10.60
C PRO A 170 -9.54 -2.13 -9.26
N GLU A 171 -9.36 -2.86 -8.18
CA GLU A 171 -9.82 -2.54 -6.82
C GLU A 171 -8.63 -2.50 -5.87
N ILE A 172 -8.84 -1.93 -4.68
CA ILE A 172 -7.86 -2.00 -3.60
C ILE A 172 -8.15 -3.19 -2.70
N TYR A 173 -7.08 -3.90 -2.39
CA TYR A 173 -7.06 -5.00 -1.45
C TYR A 173 -6.15 -4.65 -0.27
N GLN A 174 -6.59 -4.99 0.94
CA GLN A 174 -5.85 -4.77 2.17
C GLN A 174 -5.22 -6.07 2.64
N ILE A 175 -3.97 -6.00 3.14
CA ILE A 175 -3.31 -7.16 3.72
C ILE A 175 -4.15 -7.80 4.82
N LYS A 176 -4.33 -9.10 4.72
CA LYS A 176 -4.97 -9.89 5.77
C LYS A 176 -3.91 -10.21 6.83
N LYS A 177 -4.13 -9.76 8.05
CA LYS A 177 -3.28 -10.25 9.15
C LYS A 177 -3.40 -11.77 9.18
N MET A 178 -2.34 -12.48 8.86
CA MET A 178 -2.28 -13.90 9.19
C MET A 178 -2.42 -13.98 10.71
N GLN A 179 -3.41 -14.71 11.19
CA GLN A 179 -3.34 -15.20 12.54
C GLN A 179 -2.05 -16.05 12.59
N HIS A 180 -1.03 -15.56 13.26
CA HIS A 180 0.15 -16.37 13.52
C HIS A 180 -0.34 -17.60 14.25
N MET A 181 -0.38 -18.75 13.57
CA MET A 181 -0.48 -20.02 14.26
C MET A 181 0.83 -20.20 15.00
N THR A 182 0.80 -19.91 16.29
CA THR A 182 1.96 -20.14 17.16
C THR A 182 2.01 -21.62 17.46
N ASN A 183 2.93 -22.34 16.85
CA ASN A 183 3.22 -23.72 17.19
C ASN A 183 4.24 -23.74 18.33
N LEU A 184 3.83 -24.23 19.49
CA LEU A 184 4.69 -24.41 20.65
C LEU A 184 5.05 -25.88 20.76
N VAL A 185 6.34 -26.20 20.83
CA VAL A 185 6.82 -27.56 21.05
C VAL A 185 7.48 -27.62 22.42
N LEU A 186 6.96 -28.48 23.32
CA LEU A 186 7.48 -28.69 24.66
C LEU A 186 8.42 -29.87 24.68
N PHE A 187 9.68 -29.63 25.01
CA PHE A 187 10.72 -30.65 25.18
C PHE A 187 11.03 -30.87 26.64
N GLY A 188 11.48 -32.06 26.96
CA GLY A 188 12.00 -32.42 28.28
C GLY A 188 11.86 -33.92 28.60
N PRO A 189 12.58 -34.45 29.58
CA PRO A 189 12.51 -35.84 29.97
C PRO A 189 11.14 -36.24 30.56
N PRO A 190 10.81 -37.54 30.67
CA PRO A 190 9.59 -37.98 31.34
C PRO A 190 9.49 -37.44 32.79
N GLY A 191 8.28 -37.09 33.23
CA GLY A 191 8.03 -36.65 34.61
C GLY A 191 8.26 -35.16 34.92
N VAL A 192 8.82 -34.33 34.02
CA VAL A 192 9.11 -32.89 34.27
C VAL A 192 7.89 -31.97 34.19
N GLY A 193 6.68 -32.49 34.14
CA GLY A 193 5.45 -31.66 34.12
C GLY A 193 5.07 -31.08 32.78
N LYS A 194 5.58 -31.60 31.62
CA LYS A 194 5.23 -31.12 30.28
C LYS A 194 3.72 -31.07 30.03
N GLY A 195 2.98 -32.13 30.46
CA GLY A 195 1.53 -32.19 30.30
C GLY A 195 0.80 -31.10 31.08
N THR A 196 1.24 -30.80 32.28
CA THR A 196 0.68 -29.73 33.12
C THR A 196 0.91 -28.38 32.47
N GLN A 197 2.12 -28.12 31.96
CA GLN A 197 2.45 -26.88 31.25
C GLN A 197 1.70 -26.77 29.93
N ALA A 198 1.53 -27.87 29.18
CA ALA A 198 0.74 -27.89 27.96
C ALA A 198 -0.72 -27.51 28.21
N ASN A 199 -1.35 -28.01 29.26
CA ASN A 199 -2.72 -27.65 29.62
C ASN A 199 -2.84 -26.18 30.01
N PHE A 200 -1.90 -25.68 30.81
CA PHE A 200 -1.88 -24.23 31.13
C PHE A 200 -1.75 -23.34 29.89
N LEU A 201 -0.85 -23.68 28.96
CA LEU A 201 -0.66 -22.94 27.71
C LEU A 201 -1.88 -23.04 26.80
N LYS A 202 -2.51 -24.22 26.74
CA LYS A 202 -3.75 -24.44 25.99
C LYS A 202 -4.86 -23.51 26.49
N GLU A 203 -5.09 -23.44 27.77
CA GLU A 203 -6.13 -22.58 28.37
C GLU A 203 -5.80 -21.09 28.17
N LYS A 204 -4.55 -20.70 28.49
CA LYS A 204 -4.15 -19.29 28.45
C LYS A 204 -4.13 -18.69 27.04
N TYR A 205 -3.77 -19.47 26.02
CA TYR A 205 -3.57 -19.01 24.65
C TYR A 205 -4.54 -19.62 23.64
N ASN A 206 -5.54 -20.36 24.10
CA ASN A 206 -6.53 -21.06 23.28
C ASN A 206 -5.88 -21.93 22.17
N LEU A 207 -4.86 -22.72 22.55
CA LEU A 207 -4.09 -23.56 21.65
C LEU A 207 -4.70 -24.97 21.56
N VAL A 208 -4.54 -25.62 20.40
CA VAL A 208 -4.85 -27.06 20.25
C VAL A 208 -3.63 -27.85 20.76
N HIS A 209 -3.83 -28.72 21.77
CA HIS A 209 -2.79 -29.59 22.28
C HIS A 209 -2.76 -30.91 21.50
N ILE A 210 -1.62 -31.23 20.92
CA ILE A 210 -1.36 -32.53 20.26
C ILE A 210 -0.22 -33.22 21.04
N SER A 211 -0.53 -34.36 21.64
CA SER A 211 0.44 -35.22 22.33
C SER A 211 0.64 -36.48 21.52
N THR A 212 1.88 -36.79 21.15
CA THR A 212 2.19 -38.05 20.45
C THR A 212 1.76 -39.28 21.29
N GLY A 213 1.92 -39.24 22.61
CA GLY A 213 1.45 -40.31 23.48
C GLY A 213 -0.07 -40.50 23.47
N ASP A 214 -0.86 -39.42 23.37
CA ASP A 214 -2.32 -39.50 23.29
C ASP A 214 -2.75 -40.03 21.95
N VAL A 215 -2.09 -39.60 20.87
CA VAL A 215 -2.36 -40.10 19.50
C VAL A 215 -2.09 -41.60 19.43
N PHE A 216 -0.95 -42.09 19.98
CA PHE A 216 -0.64 -43.52 20.03
C PHE A 216 -1.66 -44.28 20.86
N ARG A 217 -2.01 -43.83 22.06
CA ARG A 217 -3.03 -44.47 22.90
C ARG A 217 -4.39 -44.55 22.23
N TYR A 218 -4.77 -43.46 21.54
CA TYR A 218 -6.04 -43.43 20.77
C TYR A 218 -6.06 -44.48 19.66
N ASN A 219 -4.99 -44.56 18.86
CA ASN A 219 -4.88 -45.52 17.75
C ASN A 219 -4.85 -46.96 18.23
N ILE A 220 -4.12 -47.25 19.30
CA ILE A 220 -4.09 -48.60 19.92
C ILE A 220 -5.50 -48.98 20.41
N LYS A 221 -6.20 -48.07 21.08
CA LYS A 221 -7.53 -48.32 21.62
C LYS A 221 -8.59 -48.53 20.53
N ASN A 222 -8.46 -47.90 19.37
CA ASN A 222 -9.43 -47.98 18.30
C ASN A 222 -8.97 -48.86 17.14
N GLU A 223 -7.91 -49.65 17.30
CA GLU A 223 -7.34 -50.59 16.31
C GLU A 223 -7.14 -49.91 14.91
N THR A 224 -6.88 -48.63 14.88
CA THR A 224 -6.60 -47.90 13.61
C THR A 224 -5.20 -48.23 13.12
N ALA A 225 -5.07 -48.63 11.83
CA ALA A 225 -3.78 -48.88 11.21
C ALA A 225 -2.94 -47.60 11.26
N ILE A 226 -1.77 -47.66 11.89
CA ILE A 226 -0.76 -46.60 11.76
C ILE A 226 0.04 -46.94 10.51
N ASP A 227 -0.29 -46.29 9.39
CA ASP A 227 0.59 -46.36 8.23
C ASP A 227 1.91 -45.70 8.63
N MET A 228 2.93 -46.50 8.77
CA MET A 228 4.30 -46.05 8.97
C MET A 228 4.78 -45.45 7.65
N LEU A 229 4.88 -44.12 7.60
CA LEU A 229 5.71 -43.39 6.65
C LEU A 229 7.13 -43.34 7.14
#